data_4bb8aac9c9f0c2919010d204ca1e9c1f
#
_entry.id   4bb8aac9c9f0c2919010d204ca1e9c1f
#
_cell.length_a   1.000
_cell.length_b   1.000
_cell.length_c   1.000
_cell.angle_alpha   90.00
_cell.angle_beta   90.00
_cell.angle_gamma   90.00
#
_symmetry.space_group_name_H-M   'P 1'
#
loop_
_entity.id
_entity.type
_entity.pdbx_description
1 polymer ?
#
loop_
_entity_poly.entity_id
_entity_poly.type
_entity_poly.pdbx_seq_one_letter_code
_entity_poly.pdbx_strand_id
1 'polypeptide(L)'
;MSYIKDNLMPKEKILFSARVHPAVFLPSLISFIASIAFLVYALMSASKKTEPSGIIAGFLILISGMFFLYTIGLGLQATVTLLTTEFAITNRRVIAKTGFIHRRTLEILLSKVESVAVYQNILGRALNFGNVTIVGTGGTRETFRAIVDPVGVRSQVNQIIERYMQAYTEFQQQRVLNPKAGSD
;
A
#
# COMPACT_ATOMS: atom_id res chain seq x y z
N MET A 1 -2.65 10.14 -14.70
CA MET A 1 -1.44 9.75 -15.47
C MET A 1 -0.65 8.78 -14.59
N SER A 2 -0.31 7.61 -15.09
CA SER A 2 0.45 6.61 -14.31
C SER A 2 1.93 6.90 -14.48
N TYR A 3 2.60 7.27 -13.41
CA TYR A 3 4.05 7.50 -13.41
C TYR A 3 4.83 6.32 -13.99
N ILE A 4 4.37 5.11 -13.69
CA ILE A 4 5.03 3.89 -14.14
C ILE A 4 5.01 3.79 -15.67
N LYS A 5 3.86 4.09 -16.30
CA LYS A 5 3.75 4.03 -17.78
C LYS A 5 4.66 5.03 -18.48
N ASP A 6 4.85 6.21 -17.87
CA ASP A 6 5.64 7.29 -18.46
C ASP A 6 7.16 7.05 -18.31
N ASN A 7 7.58 6.14 -17.40
CA ASN A 7 8.99 5.85 -17.09
C ASN A 7 9.43 4.42 -17.47
N LEU A 8 8.71 3.75 -18.36
CA LEU A 8 9.11 2.44 -18.89
C LEU A 8 10.31 2.57 -19.83
N MET A 9 11.26 1.64 -19.69
CA MET A 9 12.38 1.53 -20.61
C MET A 9 11.93 0.96 -21.99
N PRO A 10 12.70 1.19 -23.07
CA PRO A 10 12.40 0.56 -24.35
C PRO A 10 12.26 -0.96 -24.21
N LYS A 11 11.18 -1.53 -24.76
CA LYS A 11 10.82 -2.96 -24.67
C LYS A 11 10.45 -3.45 -23.25
N GLU A 12 10.29 -2.55 -22.26
CA GLU A 12 9.79 -2.89 -20.94
C GLU A 12 8.25 -2.95 -20.95
N LYS A 13 7.69 -4.05 -20.40
CA LYS A 13 6.24 -4.27 -20.34
C LYS A 13 5.81 -4.49 -18.89
N ILE A 14 4.70 -3.89 -18.50
CA ILE A 14 4.07 -4.16 -17.21
C ILE A 14 3.43 -5.55 -17.28
N LEU A 15 3.88 -6.46 -16.42
CA LEU A 15 3.33 -7.80 -16.30
C LEU A 15 2.21 -7.87 -15.27
N PHE A 16 2.34 -7.07 -14.19
CA PHE A 16 1.38 -7.04 -13.11
C PHE A 16 1.36 -5.67 -12.44
N SER A 17 0.18 -5.23 -11.97
CA SER A 17 0.03 -4.02 -11.15
C SER A 17 -0.92 -4.28 -9.99
N ALA A 18 -0.54 -3.89 -8.78
CA ALA A 18 -1.38 -3.95 -7.61
C ALA A 18 -1.98 -2.58 -7.28
N ARG A 19 -3.14 -2.60 -6.61
CA ARG A 19 -3.87 -1.39 -6.20
C ARG A 19 -4.00 -1.35 -4.68
N VAL A 20 -4.07 -0.14 -4.15
CA VAL A 20 -4.39 0.09 -2.74
C VAL A 20 -5.89 -0.17 -2.51
N HIS A 21 -6.21 -0.84 -1.42
CA HIS A 21 -7.59 -1.17 -1.05
C HIS A 21 -8.26 0.02 -0.34
N PRO A 22 -9.55 0.30 -0.59
CA PRO A 22 -10.29 1.36 0.12
C PRO A 22 -10.31 1.23 1.65
N ALA A 23 -9.96 0.09 2.20
CA ALA A 23 -9.79 -0.12 3.64
C ALA A 23 -8.80 0.85 4.31
N VAL A 24 -7.99 1.60 3.55
CA VAL A 24 -7.18 2.70 4.09
C VAL A 24 -8.03 3.76 4.78
N PHE A 25 -9.33 3.86 4.47
CA PHE A 25 -10.28 4.77 5.13
C PHE A 25 -10.85 4.23 6.44
N LEU A 26 -10.63 2.95 6.81
CA LEU A 26 -11.17 2.38 8.05
C LEU A 26 -10.81 3.18 9.31
N PRO A 27 -9.56 3.66 9.51
CA PRO A 27 -9.24 4.48 10.68
C PRO A 27 -10.03 5.79 10.72
N SER A 28 -10.22 6.46 9.56
CA SER A 28 -11.00 7.69 9.50
C SER A 28 -12.48 7.44 9.75
N LEU A 29 -13.04 6.33 9.26
CA LEU A 29 -14.42 5.93 9.50
C LEU A 29 -14.68 5.66 10.98
N ILE A 30 -13.79 4.93 11.66
CA ILE A 30 -13.88 4.65 13.09
C ILE A 30 -13.83 5.96 13.89
N SER A 31 -12.89 6.86 13.57
CA SER A 31 -12.77 8.16 14.21
C SER A 31 -14.00 9.03 14.00
N PHE A 32 -14.61 8.98 12.80
CA PHE A 32 -15.84 9.69 12.48
C PHE A 32 -17.02 9.20 13.31
N ILE A 33 -17.19 7.88 13.43
CA ILE A 33 -18.25 7.27 14.27
C ILE A 33 -18.05 7.67 15.73
N ALA A 34 -16.82 7.64 16.24
CA ALA A 34 -16.52 8.08 17.58
C ALA A 34 -16.87 9.56 17.80
N SER A 35 -16.55 10.45 16.85
CA SER A 35 -16.91 11.86 16.90
C SER A 35 -18.43 12.05 17.04
N ILE A 36 -19.21 11.37 16.21
CA ILE A 36 -20.66 11.43 16.27
C ILE A 36 -21.18 10.90 17.62
N ALA A 37 -20.65 9.79 18.10
CA ALA A 37 -21.07 9.22 19.39
C ALA A 37 -20.83 10.19 20.55
N PHE A 38 -19.66 10.86 20.62
CA PHE A 38 -19.38 11.87 21.61
C PHE A 38 -20.31 13.08 21.49
N LEU A 39 -20.62 13.53 20.26
CA LEU A 39 -21.54 14.65 20.03
C LEU A 39 -22.95 14.32 20.51
N VAL A 40 -23.48 13.16 20.13
CA VAL A 40 -24.81 12.72 20.53
C VAL A 40 -24.92 12.61 22.06
N TYR A 41 -23.90 12.01 22.69
CA TYR A 41 -23.88 11.90 24.13
C TYR A 41 -23.78 13.27 24.84
N ALA A 42 -23.03 14.21 24.25
CA ALA A 42 -22.96 15.59 24.75
C ALA A 42 -24.32 16.29 24.70
N LEU A 43 -25.05 16.18 23.58
CA LEU A 43 -26.38 16.77 23.43
C LEU A 43 -27.40 16.15 24.41
N MET A 44 -27.36 14.84 24.61
CA MET A 44 -28.18 14.15 25.60
C MET A 44 -27.85 14.58 27.05
N SER A 45 -26.60 14.82 27.35
CA SER A 45 -26.15 15.30 28.66
C SER A 45 -26.59 16.74 28.92
N ALA A 46 -26.48 17.60 27.90
CA ALA A 46 -26.89 19.01 28.01
C ALA A 46 -28.43 19.18 28.27
N SER A 47 -29.23 18.21 27.81
CA SER A 47 -30.69 18.25 28.03
C SER A 47 -31.10 17.93 29.47
N LYS A 48 -30.20 17.36 30.30
CA LYS A 48 -30.43 17.08 31.72
C LYS A 48 -30.18 18.36 32.51
N LYS A 49 -31.23 18.90 33.19
CA LYS A 49 -31.16 20.15 33.99
C LYS A 49 -30.41 19.99 35.33
N THR A 50 -29.56 18.99 35.53
CA THR A 50 -28.80 18.74 36.74
C THR A 50 -27.37 19.26 36.62
N GLU A 51 -26.91 20.07 37.57
CA GLU A 51 -25.50 20.43 37.69
C GLU A 51 -24.67 19.17 38.03
N PRO A 52 -23.53 18.89 37.39
CA PRO A 52 -22.71 19.72 36.52
C PRO A 52 -22.87 19.37 35.01
N SER A 53 -24.06 19.01 34.55
CA SER A 53 -24.31 18.50 33.16
C SER A 53 -23.82 19.44 32.06
N GLY A 54 -23.92 20.76 32.26
CA GLY A 54 -23.47 21.74 31.27
C GLY A 54 -21.95 21.74 31.04
N ILE A 55 -21.17 21.59 32.12
CA ILE A 55 -19.70 21.51 32.02
C ILE A 55 -19.29 20.23 31.31
N ILE A 56 -19.89 19.09 31.67
CA ILE A 56 -19.63 17.80 31.03
C ILE A 56 -19.97 17.86 29.55
N ALA A 57 -21.12 18.40 29.17
CA ALA A 57 -21.52 18.55 27.76
C ALA A 57 -20.51 19.41 26.98
N GLY A 58 -20.02 20.52 27.59
CA GLY A 58 -18.97 21.36 26.96
C GLY A 58 -17.69 20.59 26.67
N PHE A 59 -17.19 19.81 27.64
CA PHE A 59 -16.00 18.96 27.42
C PHE A 59 -16.22 17.90 26.31
N LEU A 60 -17.39 17.28 26.29
CA LEU A 60 -17.72 16.26 25.28
C LEU A 60 -17.82 16.87 23.88
N ILE A 61 -18.33 18.08 23.73
CA ILE A 61 -18.36 18.82 22.46
C ILE A 61 -16.93 19.11 21.99
N LEU A 62 -16.05 19.54 22.86
CA LEU A 62 -14.63 19.78 22.53
C LEU A 62 -13.94 18.48 22.07
N ILE A 63 -14.14 17.39 22.79
CA ILE A 63 -13.60 16.07 22.43
C ILE A 63 -14.13 15.64 21.05
N SER A 64 -15.44 15.77 20.82
CA SER A 64 -16.04 15.48 19.52
C SER A 64 -15.43 16.29 18.39
N GLY A 65 -15.22 17.60 18.62
CA GLY A 65 -14.57 18.49 17.65
C GLY A 65 -13.12 18.05 17.32
N MET A 66 -12.35 17.65 18.34
CA MET A 66 -11.00 17.13 18.15
C MET A 66 -10.99 15.84 17.32
N PHE A 67 -11.90 14.89 17.62
CA PHE A 67 -12.03 13.66 16.85
C PHE A 67 -12.45 13.95 15.41
N PHE A 68 -13.33 14.93 15.19
CA PHE A 68 -13.75 15.34 13.86
C PHE A 68 -12.58 15.91 13.02
N LEU A 69 -11.79 16.82 13.60
CA LEU A 69 -10.58 17.34 12.96
C LEU A 69 -9.57 16.24 12.66
N TYR A 70 -9.38 15.32 13.59
CA TYR A 70 -8.50 14.15 13.39
C TYR A 70 -9.01 13.25 12.25
N THR A 71 -10.32 13.05 12.15
CA THR A 71 -10.96 12.31 11.05
C THR A 71 -10.65 12.93 9.69
N ILE A 72 -10.71 14.25 9.57
CA ILE A 72 -10.36 14.96 8.33
C ILE A 72 -8.90 14.69 7.95
N GLY A 73 -7.98 14.78 8.92
CA GLY A 73 -6.56 14.48 8.70
C GLY A 73 -6.32 13.05 8.20
N LEU A 74 -6.95 12.06 8.86
CA LEU A 74 -6.87 10.66 8.44
C LEU A 74 -7.48 10.42 7.05
N GLY A 75 -8.61 11.05 6.76
CA GLY A 75 -9.28 10.95 5.46
C GLY A 75 -8.42 11.51 4.32
N LEU A 76 -7.81 12.68 4.53
CA LEU A 76 -6.87 13.28 3.58
C LEU A 76 -5.66 12.37 3.35
N GLN A 77 -5.07 11.83 4.43
CA GLN A 77 -3.95 10.89 4.32
C GLN A 77 -4.33 9.63 3.55
N ALA A 78 -5.51 9.06 3.82
CA ALA A 78 -6.02 7.88 3.11
C ALA A 78 -6.22 8.18 1.62
N THR A 79 -6.81 9.33 1.28
CA THR A 79 -7.01 9.78 -0.09
C THR A 79 -5.67 9.94 -0.83
N VAL A 80 -4.71 10.61 -0.21
CA VAL A 80 -3.36 10.75 -0.77
C VAL A 80 -2.75 9.37 -1.02
N THR A 81 -2.80 8.47 -0.05
CA THR A 81 -2.24 7.11 -0.19
C THR A 81 -2.90 6.36 -1.35
N LEU A 82 -4.23 6.41 -1.44
CA LEU A 82 -4.99 5.72 -2.51
C LEU A 82 -4.63 6.23 -3.91
N LEU A 83 -4.46 7.55 -4.05
CA LEU A 83 -4.25 8.19 -5.35
C LEU A 83 -2.78 8.22 -5.79
N THR A 84 -1.84 8.14 -4.84
CA THR A 84 -0.41 8.35 -5.15
C THR A 84 0.44 7.09 -5.06
N THR A 85 -0.10 6.00 -4.53
CA THR A 85 0.64 4.73 -4.47
C THR A 85 0.42 3.93 -5.73
N GLU A 86 1.48 3.75 -6.48
CA GLU A 86 1.53 2.89 -7.67
C GLU A 86 2.53 1.76 -7.43
N PHE A 87 2.11 0.53 -7.72
CA PHE A 87 2.96 -0.65 -7.65
C PHE A 87 2.79 -1.45 -8.94
N ALA A 88 3.90 -1.73 -9.62
CA ALA A 88 3.90 -2.60 -10.78
C ALA A 88 5.17 -3.44 -10.87
N ILE A 89 5.01 -4.58 -11.51
CA ILE A 89 6.10 -5.49 -11.86
C ILE A 89 6.19 -5.53 -13.36
N THR A 90 7.39 -5.28 -13.85
CA THR A 90 7.69 -5.35 -15.27
C THR A 90 8.48 -6.63 -15.57
N ASN A 91 8.82 -6.82 -16.84
CA ASN A 91 9.70 -7.92 -17.25
C ASN A 91 11.18 -7.73 -16.84
N ARG A 92 11.54 -6.62 -16.15
CA ARG A 92 12.94 -6.31 -15.76
C ARG A 92 13.09 -5.96 -14.30
N ARG A 93 12.13 -5.24 -13.72
CA ARG A 93 12.22 -4.67 -12.37
C ARG A 93 10.85 -4.58 -11.69
N VAL A 94 10.87 -4.48 -10.39
CA VAL A 94 9.74 -4.03 -9.58
C VAL A 94 9.83 -2.52 -9.47
N ILE A 95 8.76 -1.81 -9.82
CA ILE A 95 8.67 -0.35 -9.72
C ILE A 95 7.58 -0.03 -8.73
N ALA A 96 7.92 0.79 -7.78
CA ALA A 96 6.98 1.23 -6.78
C ALA A 96 7.13 2.73 -6.54
N LYS A 97 6.00 3.42 -6.48
CA LYS A 97 5.95 4.84 -6.20
C LYS A 97 4.97 5.10 -5.09
N THR A 98 5.39 5.88 -4.11
CA THR A 98 4.56 6.32 -3.00
C THR A 98 4.73 7.82 -2.75
N GLY A 99 3.67 8.45 -2.20
CA GLY A 99 3.69 9.83 -1.73
C GLY A 99 3.38 10.88 -2.78
N PHE A 100 2.71 11.95 -2.32
CA PHE A 100 2.31 13.10 -3.14
C PHE A 100 3.34 14.25 -3.04
N ILE A 101 3.66 14.68 -1.82
CA ILE A 101 4.59 15.78 -1.56
C ILE A 101 6.04 15.27 -1.59
N HIS A 102 6.33 14.21 -0.81
CA HIS A 102 7.63 13.55 -0.82
C HIS A 102 7.50 12.25 -1.63
N ARG A 103 7.80 12.34 -2.90
CA ARG A 103 7.77 11.18 -3.80
C ARG A 103 8.94 10.26 -3.49
N ARG A 104 8.64 9.02 -3.14
CA ARG A 104 9.62 7.94 -3.05
C ARG A 104 9.36 6.98 -4.18
N THR A 105 10.37 6.74 -4.98
CA THR A 105 10.35 5.72 -6.03
C THR A 105 11.36 4.67 -5.67
N LEU A 106 10.93 3.43 -5.67
CA LEU A 106 11.79 2.27 -5.50
C LEU A 106 11.79 1.48 -6.80
N GLU A 107 12.97 1.12 -7.25
CA GLU A 107 13.18 0.25 -8.41
C GLU A 107 14.13 -0.86 -8.01
N ILE A 108 13.66 -2.10 -8.03
CA ILE A 108 14.46 -3.28 -7.72
C ILE A 108 14.44 -4.18 -8.95
N LEU A 109 15.61 -4.49 -9.50
CA LEU A 109 15.73 -5.47 -10.57
C LEU A 109 15.20 -6.84 -10.11
N LEU A 110 14.51 -7.57 -10.97
CA LEU A 110 13.96 -8.89 -10.63
C LEU A 110 15.04 -9.86 -10.13
N SER A 111 16.25 -9.76 -10.67
CA SER A 111 17.43 -10.54 -10.22
C SER A 111 17.91 -10.20 -8.81
N LYS A 112 17.47 -9.07 -8.27
CA LYS A 112 17.86 -8.59 -6.93
C LYS A 112 16.73 -8.68 -5.92
N VAL A 113 15.57 -9.21 -6.27
CA VAL A 113 14.49 -9.48 -5.32
C VAL A 113 14.82 -10.78 -4.59
N GLU A 114 14.94 -10.68 -3.27
CA GLU A 114 15.29 -11.80 -2.39
C GLU A 114 14.03 -12.49 -1.85
N SER A 115 13.06 -11.73 -1.38
CA SER A 115 11.82 -12.28 -0.85
C SER A 115 10.65 -11.31 -0.91
N VAL A 116 9.44 -11.87 -0.89
CA VAL A 116 8.18 -11.13 -0.80
C VAL A 116 7.40 -11.62 0.41
N ALA A 117 7.25 -10.75 1.41
CA ALA A 117 6.51 -11.05 2.63
C ALA A 117 5.12 -10.40 2.58
N VAL A 118 4.13 -11.10 3.13
CA VAL A 118 2.75 -10.60 3.26
C VAL A 118 2.36 -10.60 4.73
N TYR A 119 1.76 -9.50 5.16
CA TYR A 119 1.16 -9.38 6.48
C TYR A 119 -0.31 -8.97 6.36
N GLN A 120 -1.19 -9.80 6.94
CA GLN A 120 -2.61 -9.54 7.03
C GLN A 120 -3.07 -9.70 8.48
N ASN A 121 -3.76 -8.70 9.01
CA ASN A 121 -4.50 -8.82 10.26
C ASN A 121 -5.86 -9.51 10.03
N ILE A 122 -6.64 -9.73 11.09
CA ILE A 122 -7.95 -10.40 11.03
C ILE A 122 -8.89 -9.68 10.05
N LEU A 123 -8.99 -8.35 10.15
CA LEU A 123 -9.81 -7.53 9.24
C LEU A 123 -9.27 -7.58 7.80
N GLY A 124 -7.95 -7.57 7.63
CA GLY A 124 -7.30 -7.70 6.34
C GLY A 124 -7.61 -9.03 5.66
N ARG A 125 -7.69 -10.11 6.42
CA ARG A 125 -8.09 -11.43 5.90
C ARG A 125 -9.57 -11.46 5.50
N ALA A 126 -10.45 -10.89 6.32
CA ALA A 126 -11.88 -10.84 6.04
C ALA A 126 -12.22 -9.99 4.80
N LEU A 127 -11.52 -8.87 4.61
CA LEU A 127 -11.74 -7.92 3.52
C LEU A 127 -10.74 -8.08 2.36
N ASN A 128 -9.89 -9.10 2.39
CA ASN A 128 -8.87 -9.43 1.38
C ASN A 128 -7.90 -8.27 1.07
N PHE A 129 -7.39 -7.61 2.12
CA PHE A 129 -6.31 -6.63 1.99
C PHE A 129 -5.18 -6.89 2.98
N GLY A 130 -4.01 -6.31 2.73
CA GLY A 130 -2.86 -6.45 3.62
C GLY A 130 -1.64 -5.67 3.16
N ASN A 131 -0.55 -5.84 3.89
CA ASN A 131 0.71 -5.21 3.56
C ASN A 131 1.60 -6.20 2.80
N VAL A 132 2.22 -5.73 1.72
CA VAL A 132 3.19 -6.48 0.93
C VAL A 132 4.55 -5.82 1.12
N THR A 133 5.54 -6.58 1.58
CA THR A 133 6.91 -6.11 1.75
C THR A 133 7.81 -6.82 0.75
N ILE A 134 8.52 -6.06 -0.05
CA ILE A 134 9.54 -6.57 -0.96
C ILE A 134 10.91 -6.33 -0.33
N VAL A 135 11.71 -7.37 -0.29
CA VAL A 135 13.08 -7.34 0.21
C VAL A 135 14.02 -7.57 -0.97
N GLY A 136 14.92 -6.63 -1.19
CA GLY A 136 15.98 -6.73 -2.18
C GLY A 136 17.31 -7.11 -1.54
N THR A 137 18.20 -7.68 -2.34
CA THR A 137 19.58 -7.97 -1.94
C THR A 137 20.28 -6.69 -1.49
N GLY A 138 20.98 -6.76 -0.34
CA GLY A 138 21.60 -5.58 0.26
C GLY A 138 20.74 -4.88 1.32
N GLY A 139 19.65 -5.53 1.77
CA GLY A 139 18.85 -5.06 2.90
C GLY A 139 17.79 -4.01 2.55
N THR A 140 17.62 -3.69 1.28
CA THR A 140 16.54 -2.79 0.83
C THR A 140 15.19 -3.41 1.12
N ARG A 141 14.34 -2.72 1.90
CA ARG A 141 12.98 -3.17 2.24
C ARG A 141 11.99 -2.07 1.93
N GLU A 142 10.92 -2.42 1.22
CA GLU A 142 9.82 -1.50 0.99
C GLU A 142 8.48 -2.20 1.28
N THR A 143 7.63 -1.50 2.05
CA THR A 143 6.34 -2.04 2.49
C THR A 143 5.21 -1.21 1.88
N PHE A 144 4.36 -1.87 1.11
CA PHE A 144 3.15 -1.32 0.53
C PHE A 144 1.97 -1.68 1.42
N ARG A 145 1.27 -0.65 1.91
CA ARG A 145 0.17 -0.84 2.87
C ARG A 145 -1.16 -0.99 2.15
N ALA A 146 -2.03 -1.78 2.76
CA ALA A 146 -3.42 -1.98 2.33
C ALA A 146 -3.55 -2.35 0.84
N ILE A 147 -2.72 -3.25 0.36
CA ILE A 147 -2.80 -3.79 -1.00
C ILE A 147 -3.98 -4.77 -1.10
N VAL A 148 -4.71 -4.71 -2.21
CA VAL A 148 -5.78 -5.67 -2.56
C VAL A 148 -5.15 -7.01 -2.86
N ASP A 149 -5.75 -8.09 -2.35
CA ASP A 149 -5.33 -9.48 -2.55
C ASP A 149 -3.81 -9.70 -2.39
N PRO A 150 -3.25 -9.43 -1.21
CA PRO A 150 -1.80 -9.44 -1.02
C PRO A 150 -1.17 -10.83 -1.17
N VAL A 151 -1.95 -11.90 -0.94
CA VAL A 151 -1.50 -13.28 -1.14
C VAL A 151 -1.39 -13.59 -2.63
N GLY A 152 -2.38 -13.18 -3.42
CA GLY A 152 -2.34 -13.27 -4.89
C GLY A 152 -1.20 -12.45 -5.47
N VAL A 153 -0.98 -11.23 -4.97
CA VAL A 153 0.18 -10.40 -5.34
C VAL A 153 1.48 -11.14 -5.11
N ARG A 154 1.71 -11.69 -3.91
CA ARG A 154 2.92 -12.47 -3.60
C ARG A 154 3.11 -13.64 -4.56
N SER A 155 2.03 -14.40 -4.82
CA SER A 155 2.08 -15.54 -5.73
C SER A 155 2.48 -15.13 -7.14
N GLN A 156 1.89 -14.06 -7.66
CA GLN A 156 2.23 -13.55 -8.99
C GLN A 156 3.66 -13.00 -9.09
N VAL A 157 4.10 -12.27 -8.05
CA VAL A 157 5.50 -11.79 -7.98
C VAL A 157 6.47 -12.97 -8.05
N ASN A 158 6.26 -14.00 -7.22
CA ASN A 158 7.12 -15.17 -7.20
C ASN A 158 7.14 -15.90 -8.55
N GLN A 159 5.98 -16.10 -9.19
CA GLN A 159 5.90 -16.70 -10.52
C GLN A 159 6.67 -15.88 -11.59
N ILE A 160 6.60 -14.57 -11.54
CA ILE A 160 7.33 -13.70 -12.47
C ILE A 160 8.84 -13.83 -12.24
N ILE A 161 9.27 -13.85 -10.97
CA ILE A 161 10.69 -14.03 -10.61
C ILE A 161 11.18 -15.40 -11.07
N GLU A 162 10.44 -16.47 -10.82
CA GLU A 162 10.80 -17.83 -11.24
C GLU A 162 10.96 -17.93 -12.77
N ARG A 163 10.00 -17.39 -13.52
CA ARG A 163 10.09 -17.37 -15.01
C ARG A 163 11.31 -16.58 -15.49
N TYR A 164 11.59 -15.44 -14.84
CA TYR A 164 12.77 -14.64 -15.16
C TYR A 164 14.07 -15.42 -14.90
N MET A 165 14.17 -16.11 -13.76
CA MET A 165 15.34 -16.91 -13.40
C MET A 165 15.52 -18.12 -14.31
N GLN A 166 14.43 -18.81 -14.69
CA GLN A 166 14.49 -19.91 -15.64
C GLN A 166 15.00 -19.44 -17.01
N ALA A 167 14.41 -18.39 -17.56
CA ALA A 167 14.86 -17.82 -18.85
C ALA A 167 16.33 -17.37 -18.81
N TYR A 168 16.76 -16.80 -17.68
CA TYR A 168 18.16 -16.39 -17.49
C TYR A 168 19.10 -17.60 -17.45
N THR A 169 18.73 -18.66 -16.76
CA THR A 169 19.53 -19.90 -16.66
C THR A 169 19.63 -20.60 -18.01
N GLU A 170 18.52 -20.73 -18.75
CA GLU A 170 18.50 -21.29 -20.11
C GLU A 170 19.41 -20.51 -21.06
N PHE A 171 19.34 -19.17 -21.01
CA PHE A 171 20.21 -18.32 -21.82
C PHE A 171 21.70 -18.52 -21.49
N GLN A 172 22.07 -18.66 -20.23
CA GLN A 172 23.44 -18.94 -19.81
C GLN A 172 23.92 -20.32 -20.29
N GLN A 173 23.06 -21.34 -20.17
CA GLN A 173 23.38 -22.69 -20.66
C GLN A 173 23.61 -22.71 -22.19
N GLN A 174 22.76 -22.02 -22.94
CA GLN A 174 22.93 -21.92 -24.41
C GLN A 174 24.24 -21.21 -24.77
N ARG A 175 24.66 -20.19 -24.06
CA ARG A 175 25.95 -19.51 -24.28
C ARG A 175 27.14 -20.41 -23.99
N VAL A 176 27.05 -21.27 -23.00
CA VAL A 176 28.12 -22.24 -22.66
C VAL A 176 28.21 -23.33 -23.73
N LEU A 177 27.07 -23.81 -24.23
CA LEU A 177 27.01 -24.87 -25.24
C LEU A 177 27.35 -24.35 -26.64
N ASN A 178 27.10 -23.07 -26.93
CA ASN A 178 27.35 -22.47 -28.25
C ASN A 178 28.09 -21.13 -28.15
N PRO A 179 29.42 -21.16 -27.85
CA PRO A 179 30.20 -19.94 -27.58
C PRO A 179 30.31 -18.99 -28.77
N LYS A 180 30.05 -19.47 -30.01
CA LYS A 180 30.17 -18.69 -31.25
C LYS A 180 28.92 -17.89 -31.63
N ALA A 181 27.80 -18.04 -30.98
CA ALA A 181 26.55 -17.35 -31.31
C ALA A 181 26.44 -15.91 -30.77
N GLY A 182 27.48 -15.34 -30.13
CA GLY A 182 27.47 -14.02 -29.49
C GLY A 182 28.60 -13.08 -29.97
N SER A 183 29.19 -13.32 -31.13
CA SER A 183 30.30 -12.51 -31.65
C SER A 183 29.97 -11.72 -32.93
N ASP A 184 28.67 -11.46 -33.19
CA ASP A 184 28.21 -10.56 -34.23
C ASP A 184 27.52 -9.31 -33.63
#